data_288df8cb2f255c3a9310cf5b8a6716e5
#
_entry.id   288df8cb2f255c3a9310cf5b8a6716e5
#
_cell.length_a   1.000
_cell.length_b   1.000
_cell.length_c   1.000
_cell.angle_alpha   90.00
_cell.angle_beta   90.00
_cell.angle_gamma   90.00
#
_symmetry.space_group_name_H-M   'P 1'
#
loop_
_entity.id
_entity.type
_entity.pdbx_description
1 polymer ?
#
loop_
_entity_poly.entity_id
_entity_poly.type
_entity_poly.pdbx_seq_one_letter_code
_entity_poly.pdbx_strand_id
1 'polypeptide(L)'
;MAKQRLEQTKTEKRAIHFLESPIVDCDYLDSSINSMDKELSWDGYIYTYNDKIFSNKSLEDKIPIQVKGHRDDDHKEINKKSIQFSVELDVLKNYYNDKGVLYFRILLSDTKKEIFYSILYPSKIKYYLDEAKRKKNKKYGGFFTSA
;
A
#
# COMPACT_ATOMS: atom_id res chain seq x y z
N MET A 1 -18.73 -5.22 -18.25
CA MET A 1 -18.66 -5.14 -16.77
C MET A 1 -17.94 -6.31 -16.13
N ALA A 2 -18.33 -7.56 -16.40
CA ALA A 2 -17.64 -8.74 -15.87
C ALA A 2 -16.16 -8.82 -16.29
N LYS A 3 -15.84 -8.49 -17.56
CA LYS A 3 -14.48 -8.48 -18.08
C LYS A 3 -13.58 -7.46 -17.35
N GLN A 4 -14.09 -6.25 -17.09
CA GLN A 4 -13.36 -5.21 -16.38
C GLN A 4 -13.07 -5.59 -14.92
N ARG A 5 -14.03 -6.22 -14.24
CA ARG A 5 -13.84 -6.73 -12.88
C ARG A 5 -12.75 -7.80 -12.82
N LEU A 6 -12.75 -8.72 -13.80
CA LEU A 6 -11.74 -9.75 -13.86
C LEU A 6 -10.35 -9.18 -14.11
N GLU A 7 -10.22 -8.19 -15.00
CA GLU A 7 -8.95 -7.52 -15.28
C GLU A 7 -8.43 -6.78 -14.04
N GLN A 8 -9.30 -6.07 -13.32
CA GLN A 8 -8.94 -5.37 -12.09
C GLN A 8 -8.49 -6.35 -11.01
N THR A 9 -9.19 -7.47 -10.85
CA THR A 9 -8.81 -8.52 -9.90
C THR A 9 -7.44 -9.11 -10.23
N LYS A 10 -7.16 -9.38 -11.49
CA LYS A 10 -5.84 -9.85 -11.93
C LYS A 10 -4.75 -8.81 -11.71
N THR A 11 -5.03 -7.55 -11.96
CA THR A 11 -4.09 -6.45 -11.71
C THR A 11 -3.72 -6.39 -10.23
N GLU A 12 -4.69 -6.47 -9.34
CA GLU A 12 -4.44 -6.47 -7.90
C GLU A 12 -3.63 -7.68 -7.45
N LYS A 13 -3.94 -8.88 -7.95
CA LYS A 13 -3.18 -10.09 -7.65
C LYS A 13 -1.73 -9.99 -8.11
N ARG A 14 -1.50 -9.48 -9.31
CA ARG A 14 -0.14 -9.26 -9.83
C ARG A 14 0.63 -8.25 -9.01
N ALA A 15 -0.03 -7.18 -8.56
CA ALA A 15 0.57 -6.18 -7.68
C ALA A 15 1.01 -6.81 -6.35
N ILE A 16 0.15 -7.61 -5.73
CA ILE A 16 0.46 -8.31 -4.48
C ILE A 16 1.63 -9.27 -4.67
N HIS A 17 1.64 -10.07 -5.72
CA HIS A 17 2.74 -10.97 -6.02
C HIS A 17 4.06 -10.24 -6.21
N PHE A 18 4.03 -9.12 -6.91
CA PHE A 18 5.22 -8.30 -7.13
C PHE A 18 5.76 -7.72 -5.82
N LEU A 19 4.88 -7.30 -4.90
CA LEU A 19 5.25 -6.81 -3.59
C LEU A 19 5.78 -7.94 -2.69
N GLU A 20 5.15 -9.11 -2.71
CA GLU A 20 5.55 -10.23 -1.86
C GLU A 20 6.93 -10.80 -2.20
N SER A 21 7.36 -10.72 -3.45
CA SER A 21 8.63 -11.27 -3.91
C SER A 21 9.83 -10.75 -3.10
N PRO A 22 10.07 -9.43 -2.98
CA PRO A 22 11.17 -8.94 -2.14
C PRO A 22 10.97 -9.23 -0.65
N ILE A 23 9.74 -9.37 -0.17
CA ILE A 23 9.47 -9.72 1.23
C ILE A 23 9.91 -11.17 1.50
N VAL A 24 9.54 -12.09 0.63
CA VAL A 24 9.94 -13.51 0.73
C VAL A 24 11.46 -13.66 0.69
N ASP A 25 12.14 -12.85 -0.12
CA ASP A 25 13.59 -12.88 -0.24
C ASP A 25 14.33 -12.28 0.97
N CYS A 26 13.63 -11.59 1.85
CA CYS A 26 14.20 -11.03 3.06
C CYS A 26 14.03 -11.99 4.24
N ASP A 27 15.15 -12.39 4.86
CA ASP A 27 15.17 -13.35 5.97
C ASP A 27 14.46 -12.88 7.24
N TYR A 28 14.17 -11.59 7.37
CA TYR A 28 13.60 -10.97 8.58
C TYR A 28 12.18 -10.47 8.40
N LEU A 29 11.57 -10.73 7.23
CA LEU A 29 10.22 -10.28 6.91
C LEU A 29 9.32 -11.45 6.53
N ASP A 30 8.06 -11.30 6.87
CA ASP A 30 6.98 -12.14 6.37
C ASP A 30 5.76 -11.27 6.09
N SER A 31 4.82 -11.77 5.30
CA SER A 31 3.61 -11.03 4.98
C SER A 31 2.38 -11.91 5.03
N SER A 32 1.26 -11.29 5.34
CA SER A 32 -0.06 -11.88 5.23
C SER A 32 -0.95 -10.87 4.52
N ILE A 33 -1.14 -11.07 3.21
CA ILE A 33 -1.91 -10.15 2.35
C ILE A 33 -3.08 -10.92 1.76
N ASN A 34 -4.29 -10.42 1.99
CA ASN A 34 -5.49 -11.04 1.49
C ASN A 34 -5.95 -10.36 0.20
N SER A 35 -5.99 -11.12 -0.89
CA SER A 35 -6.43 -10.63 -2.21
C SER A 35 -7.92 -10.83 -2.49
N MET A 36 -8.61 -11.67 -1.70
CA MET A 36 -9.98 -12.09 -1.98
C MET A 36 -11.01 -11.50 -1.03
N ASP A 37 -10.73 -11.49 0.29
CA ASP A 37 -11.61 -10.95 1.31
C ASP A 37 -11.02 -9.65 1.84
N LYS A 38 -11.43 -8.54 1.23
CA LYS A 38 -10.89 -7.24 1.59
C LYS A 38 -11.54 -6.72 2.87
N GLU A 39 -10.75 -6.54 3.89
CA GLU A 39 -11.13 -5.68 4.99
C GLU A 39 -11.26 -4.25 4.48
N LEU A 40 -12.11 -3.46 5.14
CA LEU A 40 -12.21 -2.04 4.83
C LEU A 40 -10.86 -1.37 5.18
N SER A 41 -10.25 -0.70 4.25
CA SER A 41 -9.05 0.12 4.42
C SER A 41 -7.71 -0.63 4.53
N TRP A 42 -7.68 -1.91 4.86
CA TRP A 42 -6.42 -2.70 4.96
C TRP A 42 -6.49 -3.96 4.11
N ASP A 43 -5.37 -4.32 3.51
CA ASP A 43 -5.24 -5.57 2.74
C ASP A 43 -4.48 -6.65 3.51
N GLY A 44 -3.74 -6.29 4.54
CA GLY A 44 -2.98 -7.25 5.33
C GLY A 44 -1.90 -6.60 6.17
N TYR A 45 -0.85 -7.40 6.45
CA TYR A 45 0.21 -7.02 7.36
C TYR A 45 1.57 -7.46 6.84
N ILE A 46 2.61 -6.71 7.20
CA ILE A 46 3.99 -7.13 7.13
C ILE A 46 4.47 -7.35 8.55
N TYR A 47 5.09 -8.51 8.80
CA TYR A 47 5.67 -8.86 10.08
C TYR A 47 7.19 -8.70 10.01
N THR A 48 7.79 -8.08 11.01
CA THR A 48 9.24 -7.95 11.12
C THR A 48 9.75 -8.80 12.27
N TYR A 49 10.91 -9.44 12.06
CA TYR A 49 11.51 -10.35 13.02
C TYR A 49 12.98 -9.96 13.28
N ASN A 50 13.46 -10.22 14.49
CA ASN A 50 14.86 -10.00 14.85
C ASN A 50 15.75 -11.24 14.68
N ASP A 51 15.19 -12.34 14.19
CA ASP A 51 15.87 -13.60 13.93
C ASP A 51 15.32 -14.23 12.65
N LYS A 52 16.12 -15.01 11.94
CA LYS A 52 15.71 -15.78 10.76
C LYS A 52 14.72 -16.89 11.08
N ILE A 53 14.68 -17.32 12.32
CA ILE A 53 13.69 -18.28 12.82
C ILE A 53 12.47 -17.50 13.31
N PHE A 54 11.37 -17.60 12.58
CA PHE A 54 10.14 -16.88 12.89
C PHE A 54 9.41 -17.56 14.06
N SER A 55 9.20 -16.80 15.12
CA SER A 55 8.48 -17.25 16.31
C SER A 55 7.87 -16.04 17.02
N ASN A 56 6.99 -16.30 18.00
CA ASN A 56 6.46 -15.21 18.83
C ASN A 56 7.56 -14.46 19.58
N LYS A 57 8.65 -15.15 19.92
CA LYS A 57 9.78 -14.56 20.62
C LYS A 57 10.61 -13.61 19.74
N SER A 58 10.74 -13.93 18.45
CA SER A 58 11.52 -13.13 17.49
C SER A 58 10.69 -12.06 16.79
N LEU A 59 9.37 -12.07 16.92
CA LEU A 59 8.49 -11.09 16.31
C LEU A 59 8.71 -9.71 16.93
N GLU A 60 9.04 -8.71 16.11
CA GLU A 60 9.22 -7.32 16.54
C GLU A 60 7.98 -6.47 16.28
N ASP A 61 7.50 -6.46 15.04
CA ASP A 61 6.40 -5.61 14.64
C ASP A 61 5.42 -6.29 13.71
N LYS A 62 4.19 -5.80 13.76
CA LYS A 62 3.11 -6.13 12.84
C LYS A 62 2.63 -4.83 12.20
N ILE A 63 2.95 -4.63 10.93
CA ILE A 63 2.71 -3.38 10.23
C ILE A 63 1.50 -3.53 9.31
N PRO A 64 0.41 -2.78 9.54
CA PRO A 64 -0.74 -2.81 8.64
C PRO A 64 -0.37 -2.19 7.29
N ILE A 65 -0.83 -2.81 6.21
CA ILE A 65 -0.54 -2.35 4.85
C ILE A 65 -1.80 -2.24 4.00
N GLN A 66 -1.73 -1.35 3.02
CA GLN A 66 -2.68 -1.23 1.93
C GLN A 66 -1.93 -1.34 0.62
N VAL A 67 -2.46 -2.12 -0.33
CA VAL A 67 -1.86 -2.32 -1.64
C VAL A 67 -2.86 -1.95 -2.72
N LYS A 68 -2.48 -1.03 -3.60
CA LYS A 68 -3.26 -0.65 -4.77
C LYS A 68 -2.44 -0.88 -6.04
N GLY A 69 -2.91 -1.79 -6.87
CA GLY A 69 -2.32 -2.04 -8.18
C GLY A 69 -3.00 -1.21 -9.27
N HIS A 70 -2.24 -0.73 -10.22
CA HIS A 70 -2.74 0.05 -11.33
C HIS A 70 -1.93 -0.22 -12.60
N ARG A 71 -2.62 -0.38 -13.74
CA ARG A 71 -1.96 -0.49 -15.04
C ARG A 71 -1.48 0.88 -15.51
N ASP A 72 -0.24 0.94 -15.97
CA ASP A 72 0.38 2.14 -16.54
C ASP A 72 1.12 1.78 -17.83
N ASP A 73 0.38 1.23 -18.79
CA ASP A 73 0.95 0.70 -20.03
C ASP A 73 1.66 1.77 -20.87
N ASP A 74 1.22 3.02 -20.76
CA ASP A 74 1.82 4.16 -21.46
C ASP A 74 3.04 4.73 -20.71
N HIS A 75 3.42 4.16 -19.58
CA HIS A 75 4.54 4.61 -18.74
C HIS A 75 4.48 6.10 -18.34
N LYS A 76 3.29 6.59 -18.05
CA LYS A 76 3.09 8.01 -17.65
C LYS A 76 3.69 8.31 -16.27
N GLU A 77 3.69 7.34 -15.37
CA GLU A 77 4.12 7.52 -13.98
C GLU A 77 5.20 6.53 -13.55
N ILE A 78 5.27 5.36 -14.18
CA ILE A 78 6.12 4.24 -13.75
C ILE A 78 7.62 4.58 -13.71
N ASN A 79 8.06 5.54 -14.51
CA ASN A 79 9.46 5.97 -14.57
C ASN A 79 9.77 7.17 -13.66
N LYS A 80 8.77 7.72 -12.97
CA LYS A 80 8.95 8.83 -12.05
C LYS A 80 9.56 8.36 -10.73
N LYS A 81 10.27 9.25 -10.05
CA LYS A 81 10.79 9.00 -8.70
C LYS A 81 9.71 9.17 -7.64
N SER A 82 8.69 9.96 -7.91
CA SER A 82 7.60 10.25 -7.01
C SER A 82 6.32 10.43 -7.82
N ILE A 83 5.23 9.92 -7.30
CA ILE A 83 3.90 10.06 -7.89
C ILE A 83 2.93 10.63 -6.86
N GLN A 84 1.88 11.27 -7.35
CA GLN A 84 0.80 11.77 -6.50
C GLN A 84 -0.39 10.83 -6.55
N PHE A 85 -0.99 10.57 -5.41
CA PHE A 85 -2.14 9.69 -5.30
C PHE A 85 -3.11 10.20 -4.23
N SER A 86 -4.41 10.18 -4.53
CA SER A 86 -5.46 10.64 -3.63
C SER A 86 -5.94 9.52 -2.72
N VAL A 87 -6.12 9.83 -1.43
CA VAL A 87 -6.73 8.92 -0.46
C VAL A 87 -7.97 9.62 0.11
N GLU A 88 -9.06 8.88 0.20
CA GLU A 88 -10.31 9.40 0.77
C GLU A 88 -10.17 9.67 2.27
N LEU A 89 -10.81 10.72 2.76
CA LEU A 89 -10.67 11.14 4.15
C LEU A 89 -11.18 10.09 5.14
N ASP A 90 -12.25 9.39 4.80
CA ASP A 90 -12.78 8.33 5.66
C ASP A 90 -11.78 7.19 5.84
N VAL A 91 -11.03 6.87 4.79
CA VAL A 91 -9.95 5.88 4.83
C VAL A 91 -8.79 6.39 5.69
N LEU A 92 -8.39 7.66 5.52
CA LEU A 92 -7.36 8.28 6.35
C LEU A 92 -7.72 8.29 7.84
N LYS A 93 -8.99 8.54 8.18
CA LYS A 93 -9.47 8.48 9.57
C LYS A 93 -9.30 7.09 10.17
N ASN A 94 -9.60 6.04 9.40
CA ASN A 94 -9.39 4.67 9.83
C ASN A 94 -7.91 4.39 10.11
N TYR A 95 -7.02 4.84 9.24
CA TYR A 95 -5.58 4.70 9.44
C TYR A 95 -5.09 5.48 10.66
N TYR A 96 -5.61 6.68 10.88
CA TYR A 96 -5.29 7.48 12.05
C TYR A 96 -5.66 6.76 13.36
N ASN A 97 -6.86 6.18 13.40
CA ASN A 97 -7.36 5.46 14.57
C ASN A 97 -6.58 4.16 14.85
N ASP A 98 -5.98 3.56 13.82
CA ASP A 98 -5.21 2.32 13.93
C ASP A 98 -3.68 2.57 13.95
N LYS A 99 -3.24 3.77 14.30
CA LYS A 99 -1.83 4.15 14.44
C LYS A 99 -1.04 4.18 13.13
N GLY A 100 -1.72 4.30 12.00
CA GLY A 100 -1.08 4.47 10.70
C GLY A 100 -1.13 3.25 9.79
N VAL A 101 -0.51 3.37 8.64
CA VAL A 101 -0.45 2.33 7.62
C VAL A 101 0.76 2.55 6.71
N LEU A 102 1.31 1.47 6.20
CA LEU A 102 2.24 1.50 5.08
C LEU A 102 1.45 1.29 3.79
N TYR A 103 1.35 2.31 2.96
CA TYR A 103 0.52 2.31 1.77
C TYR A 103 1.38 2.11 0.53
N PHE A 104 1.10 1.06 -0.23
CA PHE A 104 1.79 0.75 -1.48
C PHE A 104 0.91 1.04 -2.68
N ARG A 105 1.50 1.70 -3.65
CA ARG A 105 0.95 1.85 -4.99
C ARG A 105 1.88 1.15 -5.98
N ILE A 106 1.37 0.14 -6.66
CA ILE A 106 2.18 -0.68 -7.55
C ILE A 106 1.71 -0.46 -8.97
N LEU A 107 2.60 0.05 -9.81
CA LEU A 107 2.33 0.31 -11.21
C LEU A 107 2.85 -0.85 -12.06
N LEU A 108 2.01 -1.32 -12.98
CA LEU A 108 2.27 -2.48 -13.81
C LEU A 108 2.13 -2.12 -15.28
N SER A 109 3.11 -2.55 -16.08
CA SER A 109 3.00 -2.57 -17.54
C SER A 109 3.48 -3.93 -18.06
N ASP A 110 3.36 -4.17 -19.35
CA ASP A 110 3.84 -5.41 -19.95
C ASP A 110 5.37 -5.55 -19.90
N THR A 111 6.09 -4.42 -19.80
CA THR A 111 7.55 -4.37 -19.84
C THR A 111 8.18 -3.96 -18.53
N LYS A 112 7.44 -3.34 -17.61
CA LYS A 112 7.98 -2.80 -16.37
C LYS A 112 6.98 -2.85 -15.23
N LYS A 113 7.50 -2.99 -14.01
CA LYS A 113 6.74 -2.91 -12.76
C LYS A 113 7.51 -2.04 -11.76
N GLU A 114 6.79 -1.25 -10.97
CA GLU A 114 7.42 -0.38 -9.97
C GLU A 114 6.58 -0.31 -8.71
N ILE A 115 7.25 -0.31 -7.56
CA ILE A 115 6.64 -0.16 -6.24
C ILE A 115 6.82 1.29 -5.79
N PHE A 116 5.73 1.96 -5.49
CA PHE A 116 5.71 3.25 -4.81
C PHE A 116 5.10 3.05 -3.43
N TYR A 117 5.57 3.80 -2.45
CA TYR A 117 5.08 3.68 -1.08
C TYR A 117 4.96 5.03 -0.38
N SER A 118 4.11 5.07 0.62
CA SER A 118 4.02 6.18 1.56
C SER A 118 3.80 5.63 2.96
N ILE A 119 4.59 6.10 3.91
CA ILE A 119 4.42 5.75 5.32
C ILE A 119 3.48 6.78 5.93
N LEU A 120 2.25 6.36 6.20
CA LEU A 120 1.22 7.22 6.77
C LEU A 120 1.19 7.03 8.29
N TYR A 121 2.08 7.71 8.99
CA TYR A 121 2.10 7.72 10.46
C TYR A 121 1.09 8.74 11.03
N PRO A 122 0.67 8.61 12.30
CA PRO A 122 -0.45 9.39 12.83
C PRO A 122 -0.31 10.91 12.71
N SER A 123 0.84 11.48 13.01
CA SER A 123 1.01 12.95 12.92
C SER A 123 0.92 13.46 11.48
N LYS A 124 1.39 12.68 10.52
CA LYS A 124 1.26 13.00 9.08
C LYS A 124 -0.20 12.94 8.64
N ILE A 125 -0.93 11.90 9.07
CA ILE A 125 -2.35 11.74 8.76
C ILE A 125 -3.16 12.90 9.38
N LYS A 126 -2.87 13.26 10.62
CA LYS A 126 -3.53 14.39 11.28
C LYS A 126 -3.35 15.68 10.50
N TYR A 127 -2.13 15.95 10.05
CA TYR A 127 -1.86 17.11 9.20
C TYR A 127 -2.72 17.09 7.93
N TYR A 128 -2.81 15.94 7.27
CA TYR A 128 -3.63 15.80 6.06
C TYR A 128 -5.12 15.99 6.31
N LEU A 129 -5.64 15.44 7.41
CA LEU A 129 -7.04 15.62 7.81
C LEU A 129 -7.37 17.08 8.11
N ASP A 130 -6.50 17.77 8.84
CA ASP A 130 -6.68 19.17 9.18
C ASP A 130 -6.63 20.07 7.92
N GLU A 131 -5.68 19.82 7.01
CA GLU A 131 -5.58 20.52 5.74
C GLU A 131 -6.83 20.32 4.85
N ALA A 132 -7.30 19.09 4.75
CA ALA A 132 -8.50 18.78 3.96
C ALA A 132 -9.76 19.42 4.55
N LYS A 133 -9.88 19.44 5.87
CA LYS A 133 -10.98 20.13 6.57
C LYS A 133 -10.94 21.64 6.31
N ARG A 134 -9.76 22.26 6.40
CA ARG A 134 -9.56 23.68 6.12
C ARG A 134 -9.96 24.04 4.68
N LYS A 135 -9.61 23.18 3.71
CA LYS A 135 -9.89 23.35 2.28
C LYS A 135 -11.27 22.81 1.87
N LYS A 136 -12.01 22.20 2.77
CA LYS A 136 -13.30 21.52 2.52
C LYS A 136 -13.23 20.45 1.43
N ASN A 137 -12.10 19.75 1.35
CA ASN A 137 -11.89 18.64 0.41
C ASN A 137 -12.37 17.32 1.01
N LYS A 138 -12.82 16.40 0.14
CA LYS A 138 -13.21 15.04 0.51
C LYS A 138 -12.07 14.03 0.37
N LYS A 139 -10.99 14.40 -0.32
CA LYS A 139 -9.82 13.58 -0.57
C LYS A 139 -8.56 14.39 -0.29
N TYR A 140 -7.50 13.71 0.05
CA TYR A 140 -6.18 14.29 0.17
C TYR A 140 -5.24 13.63 -0.83
N GLY A 141 -4.51 14.44 -1.63
CA GLY A 141 -3.47 13.97 -2.51
C GLY A 141 -2.12 13.97 -1.80
N GLY A 142 -1.56 12.78 -1.60
CA GLY A 142 -0.24 12.61 -1.02
C GLY A 142 0.80 12.19 -2.05
N PHE A 143 2.09 12.30 -1.70
CA PHE A 143 3.19 11.84 -2.54
C PHE A 143 3.66 10.45 -2.13
N PHE A 144 3.91 9.61 -3.13
CA PHE A 144 4.47 8.27 -2.98
C PHE A 144 5.84 8.24 -3.64
N THR A 145 6.81 7.65 -2.98
CA THR A 145 8.19 7.57 -3.45
C THR A 145 8.45 6.17 -4.02
N SER A 146 9.26 6.07 -5.09
CA SER A 146 9.66 4.78 -5.63
C SER A 146 10.56 4.03 -4.65
N ALA A 147 10.30 2.76 -4.53
CA ALA A 147 11.07 1.87 -3.66
C ALA A 147 12.42 1.50 -4.28
#